data_9b5a67501750cca2fca0d663659b00a7
#
_entry.id   9b5a67501750cca2fca0d663659b00a7
#
_cell.length_a   1.000
_cell.length_b   1.000
_cell.length_c   1.000
_cell.angle_alpha   90.00
_cell.angle_beta   90.00
_cell.angle_gamma   90.00
#
_symmetry.space_group_name_H-M   'P 1'
#
loop_
_entity.id
_entity.type
_entity.pdbx_description
1 polymer ?
#
loop_
_entity_poly.entity_id
_entity_poly.type
_entity_poly.pdbx_seq_one_letter_code
_entity_poly.pdbx_strand_id
1 'polypeptide(L)'
;TSHIENLEFSKDISATLAAAGQLCARVESGPADVLVEGLGHFRPVFGPVDCCESGSTLRFLIPLASLTGQSITFVGRGRLMERPQSVYETLYREQNLHFEQANGQLTVAGSLRSGEYTLAGNVSSQFISGLLFALPLLAGDSTLHLIPPVESRSYIEMTRAAQAAFGVTSHWLDDTTLCIPGG
;
A
#
# COMPACT_ATOMS: atom_id res chain seq x y z
N THR A 1 -15.40 -1.02 -11.88
CA THR A 1 -14.63 -0.40 -12.98
C THR A 1 -14.54 1.09 -12.75
N SER A 2 -13.36 1.67 -12.90
CA SER A 2 -13.09 3.11 -12.76
C SER A 2 -12.47 3.62 -14.04
N HIS A 3 -12.95 4.77 -14.52
CA HIS A 3 -12.36 5.50 -15.64
C HIS A 3 -11.72 6.77 -15.10
N ILE A 4 -10.42 6.92 -15.30
CA ILE A 4 -9.64 8.07 -14.85
C ILE A 4 -9.22 8.85 -16.10
N GLU A 5 -9.67 10.07 -16.22
CA GLU A 5 -9.46 10.95 -17.38
C GLU A 5 -8.49 12.07 -17.05
N ASN A 6 -7.98 12.73 -18.09
CA ASN A 6 -7.02 13.84 -17.99
C ASN A 6 -5.74 13.46 -17.25
N LEU A 7 -5.25 12.25 -17.51
CA LEU A 7 -4.08 11.69 -16.84
C LEU A 7 -2.81 12.06 -17.61
N GLU A 8 -1.88 12.72 -16.93
CA GLU A 8 -0.52 12.87 -17.40
C GLU A 8 0.34 11.73 -16.85
N PHE A 9 0.73 10.81 -17.72
CA PHE A 9 1.47 9.62 -17.31
C PHE A 9 2.89 9.96 -16.86
N SER A 10 3.12 9.85 -15.55
CA SER A 10 4.46 9.82 -14.98
C SER A 10 4.99 8.38 -14.89
N LYS A 11 6.30 8.23 -14.67
CA LYS A 11 6.90 6.91 -14.41
C LYS A 11 6.29 6.23 -13.18
N ASP A 12 5.95 7.01 -12.15
CA ASP A 12 5.35 6.51 -10.91
C ASP A 12 3.93 5.99 -11.14
N ILE A 13 3.12 6.73 -11.89
CA ILE A 13 1.76 6.30 -12.28
C ILE A 13 1.84 5.01 -13.09
N SER A 14 2.72 4.96 -14.09
CA SER A 14 2.89 3.78 -14.92
C SER A 14 3.34 2.55 -14.11
N ALA A 15 4.25 2.73 -13.18
CA ALA A 15 4.69 1.67 -12.26
C ALA A 15 3.54 1.16 -11.38
N THR A 16 2.73 2.07 -10.83
CA THR A 16 1.57 1.72 -9.99
C THR A 16 0.52 0.95 -10.80
N LEU A 17 0.20 1.40 -12.01
CA LEU A 17 -0.77 0.73 -12.88
C LEU A 17 -0.29 -0.66 -13.30
N ALA A 18 0.99 -0.79 -13.67
CA ALA A 18 1.58 -2.09 -14.03
C ALA A 18 1.53 -3.07 -12.85
N ALA A 19 1.89 -2.60 -11.66
CA ALA A 19 1.85 -3.42 -10.44
C ALA A 19 0.41 -3.80 -10.04
N ALA A 20 -0.55 -2.88 -10.15
CA ALA A 20 -1.97 -3.19 -9.94
C ALA A 20 -2.48 -4.24 -10.95
N GLY A 21 -2.07 -4.12 -12.20
CA GLY A 21 -2.37 -5.10 -13.25
C GLY A 21 -1.80 -6.49 -12.97
N GLN A 22 -0.62 -6.55 -12.35
CA GLN A 22 0.00 -7.81 -11.96
C GLN A 22 -0.69 -8.43 -10.73
N LEU A 23 -1.18 -7.61 -9.79
CA LEU A 23 -1.72 -8.06 -8.51
C LEU A 23 -3.23 -8.33 -8.53
N CYS A 24 -4.05 -7.38 -8.99
CA CYS A 24 -5.49 -7.42 -8.68
C CYS A 24 -6.41 -6.68 -9.67
N ALA A 25 -5.92 -6.17 -10.79
CA ALA A 25 -6.74 -5.40 -11.72
C ALA A 25 -6.50 -5.79 -13.18
N ARG A 26 -7.44 -5.42 -14.06
CA ARG A 26 -7.18 -5.19 -15.48
C ARG A 26 -6.98 -3.70 -15.68
N VAL A 27 -5.99 -3.35 -16.47
CA VAL A 27 -5.62 -1.96 -16.73
C VAL A 27 -5.53 -1.77 -18.24
N GLU A 28 -6.32 -0.86 -18.78
CA GLU A 28 -6.31 -0.47 -20.18
C GLU A 28 -5.98 1.02 -20.26
N SER A 29 -4.82 1.36 -20.84
CA SER A 29 -4.33 2.73 -20.91
C SER A 29 -4.58 3.33 -22.29
N GLY A 30 -5.23 4.48 -22.34
CA GLY A 30 -5.32 5.36 -23.50
C GLY A 30 -4.23 6.44 -23.48
N PRO A 31 -4.30 7.43 -24.38
CA PRO A 31 -3.29 8.49 -24.46
C PRO A 31 -3.25 9.43 -23.24
N ALA A 32 -4.40 9.68 -22.62
CA ALA A 32 -4.55 10.56 -21.46
C ALA A 32 -5.61 10.06 -20.47
N ASP A 33 -5.91 8.78 -20.50
CA ASP A 33 -6.89 8.16 -19.64
C ASP A 33 -6.51 6.72 -19.33
N VAL A 34 -7.14 6.14 -18.32
CA VAL A 34 -6.99 4.73 -17.98
C VAL A 34 -8.31 4.16 -17.48
N LEU A 35 -8.62 2.96 -17.94
CA LEU A 35 -9.70 2.15 -17.42
C LEU A 35 -9.11 1.09 -16.48
N VAL A 36 -9.58 1.07 -15.24
CA VAL A 36 -9.16 0.10 -14.22
C VAL A 36 -10.35 -0.73 -13.79
N GLU A 37 -10.28 -2.02 -14.00
CA GLU A 37 -11.26 -2.99 -13.55
C GLU A 37 -10.67 -3.83 -12.40
N GLY A 38 -11.12 -3.59 -11.19
CA GLY A 38 -10.75 -4.42 -10.03
C GLY A 38 -11.32 -5.83 -10.17
N LEU A 39 -10.51 -6.83 -9.87
CA LEU A 39 -10.93 -8.24 -10.01
C LEU A 39 -11.68 -8.78 -8.80
N GLY A 40 -11.66 -8.06 -7.65
CA GLY A 40 -12.22 -8.53 -6.40
C GLY A 40 -11.41 -9.64 -5.72
N HIS A 41 -10.26 -9.99 -6.25
CA HIS A 41 -9.32 -10.96 -5.67
C HIS A 41 -7.90 -10.70 -6.16
N PHE A 42 -6.91 -11.23 -5.44
CA PHE A 42 -5.51 -11.20 -5.87
C PHE A 42 -5.21 -12.34 -6.84
N ARG A 43 -4.41 -12.07 -7.84
CA ARG A 43 -3.92 -13.07 -8.79
C ARG A 43 -2.72 -13.83 -8.23
N PRO A 44 -2.42 -15.03 -8.75
CA PRO A 44 -1.09 -15.61 -8.64
C PRO A 44 -0.07 -14.67 -9.28
N VAL A 45 0.98 -14.32 -8.53
CA VAL A 45 2.03 -13.41 -8.98
C VAL A 45 3.24 -14.24 -9.43
N PHE A 46 3.63 -14.05 -10.69
CA PHE A 46 4.78 -14.72 -11.28
C PHE A 46 5.89 -13.68 -11.53
N GLY A 47 7.03 -13.89 -10.89
CA GLY A 47 8.16 -12.97 -10.97
C GLY A 47 8.01 -11.73 -10.09
N PRO A 48 9.02 -10.84 -10.10
CA PRO A 48 9.03 -9.67 -9.25
C PRO A 48 8.05 -8.59 -9.72
N VAL A 49 7.59 -7.78 -8.77
CA VAL A 49 6.81 -6.56 -9.02
C VAL A 49 7.80 -5.39 -9.16
N ASP A 50 7.92 -4.82 -10.36
CA ASP A 50 8.82 -3.69 -10.62
C ASP A 50 8.16 -2.35 -10.25
N CYS A 51 8.64 -1.75 -9.17
CA CYS A 51 8.21 -0.42 -8.73
C CYS A 51 8.96 0.73 -9.41
N CYS A 52 9.82 0.46 -10.38
CA CYS A 52 10.70 1.44 -11.02
C CYS A 52 11.49 2.27 -9.98
N GLU A 53 11.30 3.58 -9.92
CA GLU A 53 11.89 4.46 -8.91
C GLU A 53 10.84 4.97 -7.90
N SER A 54 9.60 4.48 -7.99
CA SER A 54 8.46 4.96 -7.22
C SER A 54 8.42 4.43 -5.78
N GLY A 55 8.76 5.30 -4.84
CA GLY A 55 8.65 5.00 -3.41
C GLY A 55 7.20 4.85 -2.94
N SER A 56 6.26 5.57 -3.54
CA SER A 56 4.84 5.45 -3.23
C SER A 56 4.29 4.09 -3.69
N THR A 57 4.57 3.68 -4.93
CA THR A 57 4.18 2.37 -5.44
C THR A 57 4.66 1.25 -4.52
N LEU A 58 5.95 1.25 -4.17
CA LEU A 58 6.52 0.25 -3.27
C LEU A 58 5.80 0.22 -1.92
N ARG A 59 5.69 1.39 -1.24
CA ARG A 59 5.12 1.46 0.11
C ARG A 59 3.63 1.18 0.17
N PHE A 60 2.88 1.52 -0.88
CA PHE A 60 1.46 1.21 -0.94
C PHE A 60 1.22 -0.29 -1.16
N LEU A 61 2.08 -0.94 -1.92
CA LEU A 61 1.88 -2.33 -2.29
C LEU A 61 2.44 -3.35 -1.29
N ILE A 62 3.41 -2.99 -0.45
CA ILE A 62 3.96 -3.91 0.56
C ILE A 62 2.85 -4.50 1.45
N PRO A 63 1.97 -3.71 2.11
CA PRO A 63 0.90 -4.28 2.93
C PRO A 63 -0.14 -5.05 2.12
N LEU A 64 -0.47 -4.58 0.91
CA LEU A 64 -1.40 -5.26 0.02
C LEU A 64 -0.86 -6.63 -0.45
N ALA A 65 0.44 -6.74 -0.69
CA ALA A 65 1.08 -8.01 -1.04
C ALA A 65 0.87 -9.07 0.04
N SER A 66 0.86 -8.67 1.32
CA SER A 66 0.61 -9.60 2.43
C SER A 66 -0.84 -10.07 2.55
N LEU A 67 -1.75 -9.57 1.73
CA LEU A 67 -3.11 -10.09 1.62
C LEU A 67 -3.23 -11.21 0.57
N THR A 68 -2.19 -11.40 -0.23
CA THR A 68 -2.20 -12.41 -1.32
C THR A 68 -1.98 -13.83 -0.81
N GLY A 69 -1.44 -14.01 0.39
CA GLY A 69 -0.98 -15.29 0.92
C GLY A 69 0.24 -15.86 0.21
N GLN A 70 0.88 -15.08 -0.66
CA GLN A 70 2.04 -15.49 -1.45
C GLN A 70 3.32 -14.82 -0.94
N SER A 71 4.49 -15.34 -1.38
CA SER A 71 5.75 -14.62 -1.26
C SER A 71 5.89 -13.69 -2.46
N ILE A 72 5.93 -12.38 -2.21
CA ILE A 72 6.03 -11.36 -3.25
C ILE A 72 7.38 -10.66 -3.14
N THR A 73 8.09 -10.61 -4.25
CA THR A 73 9.36 -9.88 -4.37
C THR A 73 9.14 -8.59 -5.16
N PHE A 74 9.56 -7.48 -4.58
CA PHE A 74 9.60 -6.17 -5.22
C PHE A 74 11.02 -5.87 -5.70
N VAL A 75 11.10 -5.26 -6.88
CA VAL A 75 12.34 -4.72 -7.42
C VAL A 75 12.14 -3.24 -7.78
N GLY A 76 13.25 -2.54 -7.93
CA GLY A 76 13.21 -1.14 -8.30
C GLY A 76 14.53 -0.70 -8.92
N ARG A 77 14.56 0.55 -9.38
CA ARG A 77 15.71 1.17 -10.05
C ARG A 77 16.26 2.33 -9.22
N GLY A 78 17.42 2.82 -9.62
CA GLY A 78 18.09 3.90 -8.92
C GLY A 78 18.34 3.52 -7.46
N ARG A 79 17.95 4.40 -6.55
CA ARG A 79 18.15 4.22 -5.10
C ARG A 79 16.90 3.69 -4.38
N LEU A 80 15.89 3.20 -5.09
CA LEU A 80 14.60 2.81 -4.46
C LEU A 80 14.83 1.71 -3.41
N MET A 81 15.58 0.67 -3.78
CA MET A 81 15.82 -0.48 -2.89
C MET A 81 16.86 -0.21 -1.79
N GLU A 82 17.51 0.95 -1.82
CA GLU A 82 18.41 1.42 -0.73
C GLU A 82 17.63 2.22 0.34
N ARG A 83 16.43 2.69 0.01
CA ARG A 83 15.61 3.48 0.94
C ARG A 83 15.13 2.60 2.08
N PRO A 84 15.29 3.03 3.35
CA PRO A 84 14.88 2.22 4.49
C PRO A 84 13.36 2.00 4.50
N GLN A 85 12.98 0.76 4.78
CA GLN A 85 11.59 0.35 5.00
C GLN A 85 11.39 -0.13 6.45
N SER A 86 12.16 0.40 7.38
CA SER A 86 12.20 -0.03 8.79
C SER A 86 10.85 0.00 9.51
N VAL A 87 9.93 0.86 9.07
CA VAL A 87 8.56 0.92 9.59
C VAL A 87 7.84 -0.41 9.33
N TYR A 88 7.86 -0.87 8.09
CA TYR A 88 7.24 -2.16 7.73
C TYR A 88 8.05 -3.34 8.25
N GLU A 89 9.38 -3.27 8.24
CA GLU A 89 10.22 -4.33 8.81
C GLU A 89 9.86 -4.60 10.27
N THR A 90 9.68 -3.54 11.07
CA THR A 90 9.27 -3.66 12.47
C THR A 90 7.87 -4.28 12.59
N LEU A 91 6.90 -3.76 11.85
CA LEU A 91 5.52 -4.25 11.84
C LEU A 91 5.44 -5.73 11.44
N TYR A 92 6.16 -6.14 10.40
CA TYR A 92 6.17 -7.53 9.95
C TYR A 92 6.79 -8.45 10.99
N ARG A 93 7.87 -8.02 11.63
CA ARG A 93 8.51 -8.77 12.73
C ARG A 93 7.55 -8.94 13.91
N GLU A 94 6.81 -7.91 14.30
CA GLU A 94 5.81 -7.97 15.39
C GLU A 94 4.67 -8.95 15.08
N GLN A 95 4.30 -9.08 13.83
CA GLN A 95 3.28 -10.04 13.38
C GLN A 95 3.83 -11.43 13.01
N ASN A 96 5.15 -11.66 13.16
CA ASN A 96 5.85 -12.87 12.74
C ASN A 96 5.70 -13.17 11.24
N LEU A 97 5.74 -12.13 10.41
CA LEU A 97 5.72 -12.22 8.96
C LEU A 97 7.14 -12.10 8.39
N HIS A 98 7.34 -12.64 7.20
CA HIS A 98 8.61 -12.53 6.51
C HIS A 98 8.77 -11.14 5.87
N PHE A 99 9.91 -10.51 6.12
CA PHE A 99 10.33 -9.26 5.50
C PHE A 99 11.86 -9.30 5.30
N GLU A 100 12.29 -9.23 4.07
CA GLU A 100 13.72 -9.23 3.73
C GLU A 100 14.01 -8.16 2.68
N GLN A 101 14.85 -7.20 3.02
CA GLN A 101 15.36 -6.20 2.08
C GLN A 101 16.86 -6.42 1.89
N ALA A 102 17.24 -7.09 0.81
CA ALA A 102 18.62 -7.48 0.52
C ALA A 102 18.85 -7.55 -0.99
N ASN A 103 20.10 -7.42 -1.41
CA ASN A 103 20.54 -7.64 -2.80
C ASN A 103 19.73 -6.83 -3.85
N GLY A 104 19.32 -5.62 -3.51
CA GLY A 104 18.54 -4.77 -4.42
C GLY A 104 17.07 -5.20 -4.60
N GLN A 105 16.56 -6.04 -3.72
CA GLN A 105 15.18 -6.55 -3.73
C GLN A 105 14.56 -6.43 -2.33
N LEU A 106 13.23 -6.47 -2.29
CA LEU A 106 12.47 -6.56 -1.06
C LEU A 106 11.46 -7.69 -1.21
N THR A 107 11.51 -8.67 -0.32
CA THR A 107 10.59 -9.81 -0.32
C THR A 107 9.76 -9.81 0.94
N VAL A 108 8.45 -9.97 0.77
CA VAL A 108 7.49 -10.12 1.87
C VAL A 108 6.68 -11.39 1.70
N ALA A 109 6.35 -12.04 2.82
CA ALA A 109 5.45 -13.19 2.82
C ALA A 109 4.70 -13.31 4.14
N GLY A 110 3.56 -13.97 4.10
CA GLY A 110 2.65 -14.13 5.22
C GLY A 110 1.42 -13.25 5.07
N SER A 111 0.47 -13.39 5.98
CA SER A 111 -0.80 -12.67 5.93
C SER A 111 -0.92 -11.69 7.10
N LEU A 112 -1.13 -10.42 6.80
CA LEU A 112 -1.48 -9.40 7.79
C LEU A 112 -2.76 -9.80 8.53
N ARG A 113 -2.84 -9.44 9.79
CA ARG A 113 -4.00 -9.68 10.65
C ARG A 113 -4.58 -8.35 11.11
N SER A 114 -5.90 -8.27 11.22
CA SER A 114 -6.57 -7.14 11.85
C SER A 114 -6.13 -6.99 13.33
N GLY A 115 -6.27 -5.79 13.87
CA GLY A 115 -5.92 -5.47 15.25
C GLY A 115 -5.21 -4.14 15.41
N GLU A 116 -4.39 -4.04 16.44
CA GLU A 116 -3.69 -2.82 16.82
C GLU A 116 -2.37 -2.67 16.06
N TYR A 117 -2.18 -1.49 15.50
CA TYR A 117 -0.96 -1.09 14.78
C TYR A 117 -0.41 0.21 15.38
N THR A 118 0.88 0.28 15.59
CA THR A 118 1.52 1.49 16.11
C THR A 118 2.66 1.92 15.19
N LEU A 119 2.62 3.16 14.72
CA LEU A 119 3.65 3.76 13.88
C LEU A 119 4.06 5.12 14.43
N ALA A 120 5.32 5.49 14.20
CA ALA A 120 5.75 6.86 14.44
C ALA A 120 5.03 7.80 13.44
N GLY A 121 4.44 8.89 13.92
CA GLY A 121 3.69 9.84 13.09
C GLY A 121 4.57 10.78 12.27
N ASN A 122 5.88 10.84 12.56
CA ASN A 122 6.88 11.63 11.84
C ASN A 122 7.60 10.87 10.71
N VAL A 123 7.11 9.68 10.36
CA VAL A 123 7.56 8.96 9.17
C VAL A 123 6.80 9.42 7.93
N SER A 124 7.26 9.00 6.75
CA SER A 124 6.53 9.29 5.51
C SER A 124 5.09 8.78 5.59
N SER A 125 4.12 9.64 5.27
CA SER A 125 2.70 9.29 5.18
C SER A 125 2.39 8.12 4.24
N GLN A 126 3.32 7.79 3.33
CA GLN A 126 3.18 6.65 2.43
C GLN A 126 3.09 5.30 3.17
N PHE A 127 3.74 5.17 4.35
CA PHE A 127 3.59 3.98 5.19
C PHE A 127 2.18 3.87 5.76
N ILE A 128 1.63 5.00 6.21
CA ILE A 128 0.27 5.07 6.75
C ILE A 128 -0.74 4.79 5.63
N SER A 129 -0.58 5.44 4.47
CA SER A 129 -1.44 5.21 3.31
C SER A 129 -1.44 3.76 2.83
N GLY A 130 -0.28 3.11 2.83
CA GLY A 130 -0.19 1.68 2.47
C GLY A 130 -1.00 0.78 3.41
N LEU A 131 -0.96 1.05 4.72
CA LEU A 131 -1.82 0.33 5.68
C LEU A 131 -3.30 0.67 5.46
N LEU A 132 -3.64 1.93 5.22
CA LEU A 132 -5.02 2.32 4.91
C LEU A 132 -5.57 1.59 3.69
N PHE A 133 -4.76 1.27 2.68
CA PHE A 133 -5.20 0.47 1.55
C PHE A 133 -5.40 -1.02 1.88
N ALA A 134 -4.65 -1.56 2.83
CA ALA A 134 -4.68 -2.99 3.13
C ALA A 134 -5.65 -3.36 4.26
N LEU A 135 -5.67 -2.57 5.34
CA LEU A 135 -6.43 -2.93 6.55
C LEU A 135 -7.94 -3.08 6.35
N PRO A 136 -8.62 -2.26 5.50
CA PRO A 136 -10.04 -2.43 5.25
C PRO A 136 -10.40 -3.75 4.54
N LEU A 137 -9.43 -4.42 3.93
CA LEU A 137 -9.60 -5.70 3.24
C LEU A 137 -9.46 -6.91 4.17
N LEU A 138 -9.15 -6.68 5.44
CA LEU A 138 -9.08 -7.71 6.46
C LEU A 138 -10.47 -8.00 7.04
N ALA A 139 -10.69 -9.21 7.54
CA ALA A 139 -12.00 -9.63 8.04
C ALA A 139 -12.45 -8.92 9.33
N GLY A 140 -11.55 -8.32 10.07
CA GLY A 140 -11.83 -7.63 11.33
C GLY A 140 -11.32 -6.19 11.32
N ASP A 141 -11.84 -5.40 12.24
CA ASP A 141 -11.44 -4.00 12.43
C ASP A 141 -9.98 -3.87 12.85
N SER A 142 -9.39 -2.75 12.47
CA SER A 142 -8.03 -2.39 12.88
C SER A 142 -7.98 -0.99 13.45
N THR A 143 -7.04 -0.77 14.36
CA THR A 143 -6.75 0.54 14.94
C THR A 143 -5.31 0.91 14.65
N LEU A 144 -5.10 2.10 14.15
CA LEU A 144 -3.77 2.62 13.85
C LEU A 144 -3.44 3.79 14.78
N HIS A 145 -2.49 3.56 15.68
CA HIS A 145 -1.97 4.56 16.62
C HIS A 145 -0.74 5.24 16.03
N LEU A 146 -0.78 6.56 15.91
CA LEU A 146 0.34 7.37 15.43
C LEU A 146 1.01 8.05 16.60
N ILE A 147 2.28 7.72 16.86
CA ILE A 147 3.08 8.37 17.91
C ILE A 147 3.43 9.80 17.45
N PRO A 148 3.05 10.85 18.20
CA PRO A 148 3.33 12.24 17.81
C PRO A 148 4.83 12.55 17.67
N PRO A 149 5.18 13.57 16.86
CA PRO A 149 4.29 14.44 16.08
C PRO A 149 3.75 13.74 14.82
N VAL A 150 2.48 13.98 14.48
CA VAL A 150 1.88 13.46 13.23
C VAL A 150 2.14 14.46 12.11
N GLU A 151 3.13 14.16 11.31
CA GLU A 151 3.49 14.95 10.14
C GLU A 151 2.69 14.52 8.90
N SER A 152 2.60 15.40 7.91
CA SER A 152 1.96 15.10 6.63
C SER A 152 0.50 14.60 6.72
N ARG A 153 -0.25 15.04 7.73
CA ARG A 153 -1.66 14.66 7.96
C ARG A 153 -2.53 14.88 6.70
N SER A 154 -2.25 15.92 5.93
CA SER A 154 -2.96 16.20 4.67
C SER A 154 -2.91 15.04 3.67
N TYR A 155 -1.82 14.30 3.59
CA TYR A 155 -1.71 13.13 2.72
C TYR A 155 -2.49 11.92 3.26
N ILE A 156 -2.59 11.79 4.58
CA ILE A 156 -3.45 10.78 5.22
C ILE A 156 -4.90 11.08 4.87
N GLU A 157 -5.33 12.34 5.02
CA GLU A 157 -6.69 12.77 4.69
C GLU A 157 -6.99 12.61 3.19
N MET A 158 -6.03 12.89 2.31
CA MET A 158 -6.18 12.65 0.87
C MET A 158 -6.42 11.16 0.56
N THR A 159 -5.69 10.26 1.23
CA THR A 159 -5.89 8.82 1.09
C THR A 159 -7.28 8.41 1.58
N ARG A 160 -7.70 8.90 2.74
CA ARG A 160 -9.03 8.62 3.30
C ARG A 160 -10.16 9.15 2.41
N ALA A 161 -10.00 10.36 1.87
CA ALA A 161 -10.97 10.95 0.95
C ALA A 161 -11.09 10.14 -0.34
N ALA A 162 -9.97 9.68 -0.90
CA ALA A 162 -9.98 8.79 -2.05
C ALA A 162 -10.70 7.47 -1.75
N GLN A 163 -10.42 6.84 -0.61
CA GLN A 163 -11.09 5.61 -0.19
C GLN A 163 -12.60 5.81 0.01
N ALA A 164 -13.00 6.93 0.62
CA ALA A 164 -14.41 7.26 0.86
C ALA A 164 -15.21 7.38 -0.46
N ALA A 165 -14.59 7.87 -1.54
CA ALA A 165 -15.21 7.90 -2.86
C ALA A 165 -15.52 6.49 -3.42
N PHE A 166 -14.87 5.46 -2.90
CA PHE A 166 -15.12 4.04 -3.22
C PHE A 166 -15.90 3.30 -2.12
N GLY A 167 -16.46 4.02 -1.14
CA GLY A 167 -17.27 3.44 -0.08
C GLY A 167 -16.45 2.86 1.09
N VAL A 168 -15.12 3.00 1.09
CA VAL A 168 -14.26 2.55 2.18
C VAL A 168 -14.04 3.71 3.14
N THR A 169 -14.44 3.55 4.40
CA THR A 169 -14.37 4.61 5.39
C THR A 169 -13.45 4.25 6.55
N SER A 170 -12.78 5.25 7.09
CA SER A 170 -12.05 5.19 8.34
C SER A 170 -12.31 6.48 9.12
N HIS A 171 -12.16 6.48 10.43
CA HIS A 171 -12.45 7.67 11.24
C HIS A 171 -11.42 7.84 12.36
N TRP A 172 -11.13 9.10 12.66
CA TRP A 172 -10.31 9.44 13.80
C TRP A 172 -11.11 9.24 15.09
N LEU A 173 -10.54 8.48 16.03
CA LEU A 173 -11.04 8.38 17.40
C LEU A 173 -10.56 9.56 18.25
N ASP A 174 -9.35 10.02 17.96
CA ASP A 174 -8.69 11.19 18.54
C ASP A 174 -7.67 11.77 17.54
N ASP A 175 -6.81 12.70 17.97
CA ASP A 175 -5.82 13.35 17.09
C ASP A 175 -4.74 12.42 16.54
N THR A 176 -4.59 11.22 17.07
CA THR A 176 -3.50 10.30 16.76
C THR A 176 -3.95 8.87 16.44
N THR A 177 -5.23 8.57 16.62
CA THR A 177 -5.75 7.22 16.51
C THR A 177 -6.82 7.12 15.43
N LEU A 178 -6.57 6.30 14.42
CA LEU A 178 -7.50 5.95 13.36
C LEU A 178 -8.15 4.60 13.62
N CYS A 179 -9.48 4.54 13.55
CA CYS A 179 -10.24 3.30 13.44
C CYS A 179 -10.50 2.99 11.97
N ILE A 180 -10.26 1.75 11.59
CA ILE A 180 -10.34 1.26 10.21
C ILE A 180 -11.21 0.00 10.24
N PRO A 181 -12.49 0.12 9.91
CA PRO A 181 -13.37 -1.04 9.79
C PRO A 181 -12.87 -2.01 8.72
N GLY A 182 -12.99 -3.30 8.99
CA GLY A 182 -12.67 -4.37 8.07
C GLY A 182 -13.92 -5.01 7.45
N GLY A 183 -13.76 -5.78 6.38
CA GLY A 183 -14.84 -6.58 5.74
C GLY A 183 -15.19 -6.19 4.33
#